data_ba70e2f42e324b01ffa4cd88bc54ca51
#
_entry.id   ba70e2f42e324b01ffa4cd88bc54ca51
#
_cell.length_a   1.000
_cell.length_b   1.000
_cell.length_c   1.000
_cell.angle_alpha   90.00
_cell.angle_beta   90.00
_cell.angle_gamma   90.00
#
_symmetry.space_group_name_H-M   'P 1'
#
loop_
_entity.id
_entity.type
_entity.pdbx_description
1 polymer ?
#
loop_
_entity_poly.entity_id
_entity_poly.type
_entity_poly.pdbx_seq_one_letter_code
_entity_poly.pdbx_strand_id
1 'polypeptide(L)'
;NQWNRRNEVCADISMRQRKLVGVMTAWTQKIQGLTFAIVVLVGCFAVMKGEMTTGALVACSILSSRMLGPIAQISGVLGRFQQAKVAKTSLDELMKKPVDQAPNAHLIHRPVLNGHYELNNTVFKYSEDDAKPTLIIPKLEIQTGEKIAILGRNGAGKSTLLQLLSGMQEPVQGKIKLDGVDLGLIDPTDVRRDMGLLNQNAHLFFGSVRENLTLGSPLATDQELLNVLKLTGALSFVLDKKEGLDHQILEGGVGFSGGQRQALLLSRLLLRQPNILLLDEPTAAIDDVSEKQLIEN
;
A
#
# COMPACT_ATOMS: atom_id res chain seq x y z
N ASN A 1 -14.63 -13.08 3.03
CA ASN A 1 -15.61 -13.47 1.99
C ASN A 1 -15.36 -12.83 0.62
N GLN A 2 -14.90 -11.58 0.50
CA GLN A 2 -14.59 -10.99 -0.81
C GLN A 2 -13.35 -11.64 -1.45
N TRP A 3 -12.36 -12.03 -0.67
CA TRP A 3 -11.16 -12.71 -1.16
C TRP A 3 -11.48 -14.08 -1.76
N ASN A 4 -12.28 -14.88 -1.08
CA ASN A 4 -12.71 -16.19 -1.59
C ASN A 4 -13.47 -16.06 -2.91
N ARG A 5 -14.38 -15.07 -3.02
CA ARG A 5 -15.15 -14.83 -4.24
C ARG A 5 -14.25 -14.38 -5.42
N ARG A 6 -13.24 -13.54 -5.15
CA ARG A 6 -12.26 -13.15 -6.17
C ARG A 6 -11.35 -14.31 -6.58
N ASN A 7 -11.00 -15.18 -5.65
CA ASN A 7 -10.20 -16.37 -5.92
C ASN A 7 -10.96 -17.38 -6.81
N GLU A 8 -12.26 -17.57 -6.59
CA GLU A 8 -13.11 -18.40 -7.45
C GLU A 8 -13.18 -17.86 -8.89
N VAL A 9 -13.32 -16.54 -9.06
CA VAL A 9 -13.33 -15.89 -10.38
C VAL A 9 -11.98 -16.05 -11.08
N CYS A 10 -10.87 -15.85 -10.38
CA CYS A 10 -9.54 -16.06 -10.91
C CYS A 10 -9.29 -17.53 -11.30
N ALA A 11 -9.78 -18.48 -10.51
CA ALA A 11 -9.68 -19.90 -10.80
C ALA A 11 -10.50 -20.28 -12.06
N ASP A 12 -11.73 -19.76 -12.20
CA ASP A 12 -12.57 -20.01 -13.39
C ASP A 12 -11.94 -19.42 -14.66
N ILE A 13 -11.44 -18.18 -14.60
CA ILE A 13 -10.73 -17.55 -15.72
C ILE A 13 -9.49 -18.36 -16.11
N SER A 14 -8.71 -18.82 -15.13
CA SER A 14 -7.51 -19.63 -15.37
C SER A 14 -7.87 -20.98 -16.00
N MET A 15 -8.97 -21.59 -15.56
CA MET A 15 -9.49 -22.85 -16.15
C MET A 15 -9.95 -22.64 -17.59
N ARG A 16 -10.69 -21.57 -17.88
CA ARG A 16 -11.11 -21.24 -19.25
C ARG A 16 -9.92 -21.02 -20.17
N GLN A 17 -8.91 -20.27 -19.69
CA GLN A 17 -7.68 -20.03 -20.43
C GLN A 17 -6.94 -21.35 -20.74
N ARG A 18 -6.79 -22.24 -19.76
CA ARG A 18 -6.17 -23.57 -19.96
C ARG A 18 -6.95 -24.44 -20.95
N LYS A 19 -8.29 -24.43 -20.87
CA LYS A 19 -9.15 -25.17 -21.82
C LYS A 19 -8.94 -24.63 -23.24
N LEU A 20 -8.92 -23.32 -23.43
CA LEU A 20 -8.73 -22.69 -24.74
C LEU A 20 -7.35 -23.05 -25.33
N VAL A 21 -6.28 -22.95 -24.55
CA VAL A 21 -4.94 -23.35 -24.97
C VAL A 21 -4.90 -24.85 -25.27
N GLY A 22 -5.53 -25.70 -24.46
CA GLY A 22 -5.61 -27.13 -24.68
C GLY A 22 -6.34 -27.49 -26.00
N VAL A 23 -7.47 -26.84 -26.29
CA VAL A 23 -8.19 -27.01 -27.55
C VAL A 23 -7.32 -26.56 -28.75
N MET A 24 -6.68 -25.40 -28.67
CA MET A 24 -5.80 -24.92 -29.74
C MET A 24 -4.64 -25.89 -30.00
N THR A 25 -4.00 -26.42 -28.93
CA THR A 25 -2.92 -27.40 -29.05
C THR A 25 -3.42 -28.69 -29.69
N ALA A 26 -4.59 -29.18 -29.28
CA ALA A 26 -5.19 -30.39 -29.86
C ALA A 26 -5.53 -30.23 -31.34
N TRP A 27 -6.07 -29.06 -31.75
CA TRP A 27 -6.30 -28.76 -33.16
C TRP A 27 -4.99 -28.69 -33.97
N THR A 28 -3.96 -28.06 -33.43
CA THR A 28 -2.65 -28.00 -34.09
C THR A 28 -2.09 -29.40 -34.33
N GLN A 29 -2.17 -30.29 -33.33
CA GLN A 29 -1.71 -31.68 -33.48
C GLN A 29 -2.53 -32.45 -34.50
N LYS A 30 -3.86 -32.28 -34.54
CA LYS A 30 -4.72 -32.92 -35.56
C LYS A 30 -4.38 -32.44 -36.98
N ILE A 31 -4.20 -31.12 -37.19
CA ILE A 31 -3.78 -30.56 -38.46
C ILE A 31 -2.43 -31.13 -38.89
N GLN A 32 -1.48 -31.22 -37.94
CA GLN A 32 -0.15 -31.80 -38.21
C GLN A 32 -0.25 -33.26 -38.65
N GLY A 33 -1.06 -34.07 -37.96
CA GLY A 33 -1.28 -35.48 -38.34
C GLY A 33 -1.95 -35.62 -39.69
N LEU A 34 -2.96 -34.76 -40.00
CA LEU A 34 -3.63 -34.75 -41.26
C LEU A 34 -2.69 -34.36 -42.43
N THR A 35 -1.88 -33.32 -42.23
CA THR A 35 -0.88 -32.90 -43.23
C THR A 35 0.12 -34.02 -43.52
N PHE A 36 0.60 -34.70 -42.47
CA PHE A 36 1.51 -35.87 -42.63
C PHE A 36 0.82 -36.96 -43.46
N ALA A 37 -0.42 -37.32 -43.14
CA ALA A 37 -1.18 -38.34 -43.86
C ALA A 37 -1.37 -37.99 -45.35
N ILE A 38 -1.68 -36.73 -45.63
CA ILE A 38 -1.86 -36.23 -47.01
C ILE A 38 -0.53 -36.29 -47.78
N VAL A 39 0.57 -35.85 -47.17
CA VAL A 39 1.91 -35.90 -47.79
C VAL A 39 2.33 -37.34 -48.11
N VAL A 40 2.09 -38.30 -47.21
CA VAL A 40 2.37 -39.71 -47.46
C VAL A 40 1.47 -40.25 -48.57
N LEU A 41 0.18 -39.98 -48.53
CA LEU A 41 -0.79 -40.47 -49.50
C LEU A 41 -0.48 -39.98 -50.92
N VAL A 42 -0.29 -38.67 -51.09
CA VAL A 42 0.04 -38.04 -52.37
C VAL A 42 1.41 -38.54 -52.85
N GLY A 43 2.38 -38.61 -51.94
CA GLY A 43 3.72 -39.10 -52.26
C GLY A 43 3.74 -40.58 -52.69
N CYS A 44 2.92 -41.46 -52.11
CA CYS A 44 2.79 -42.85 -52.56
C CYS A 44 2.26 -42.91 -54.02
N PHE A 45 1.26 -42.11 -54.38
CA PHE A 45 0.79 -42.06 -55.76
C PHE A 45 1.85 -41.53 -56.74
N ALA A 46 2.66 -40.55 -56.35
CA ALA A 46 3.76 -40.04 -57.16
C ALA A 46 4.88 -41.12 -57.37
N VAL A 47 5.18 -41.89 -56.32
CA VAL A 47 6.12 -43.02 -56.43
C VAL A 47 5.59 -44.12 -57.36
N MET A 48 4.27 -44.45 -57.25
CA MET A 48 3.65 -45.45 -58.18
C MET A 48 3.65 -45.03 -59.62
N LYS A 49 3.60 -43.74 -59.92
CA LYS A 49 3.69 -43.16 -61.29
C LYS A 49 5.14 -43.03 -61.77
N GLY A 50 6.14 -43.31 -60.95
CA GLY A 50 7.56 -43.16 -61.27
C GLY A 50 8.06 -41.71 -61.24
N GLU A 51 7.26 -40.77 -60.75
CA GLU A 51 7.60 -39.33 -60.68
C GLU A 51 8.46 -38.98 -59.46
N MET A 52 8.53 -39.90 -58.48
CA MET A 52 9.27 -39.67 -57.23
C MET A 52 9.93 -41.00 -56.73
N THR A 53 11.10 -40.88 -56.10
CA THR A 53 11.75 -42.04 -55.44
C THR A 53 11.20 -42.26 -54.04
N THR A 54 11.28 -43.47 -53.52
CA THR A 54 10.90 -43.79 -52.13
C THR A 54 11.69 -42.98 -51.08
N GLY A 55 12.99 -42.71 -51.39
CA GLY A 55 13.83 -41.85 -50.52
C GLY A 55 13.37 -40.42 -50.47
N ALA A 56 12.88 -39.88 -51.62
CA ALA A 56 12.32 -38.52 -51.67
C ALA A 56 11.01 -38.43 -50.85
N LEU A 57 10.17 -39.46 -50.90
CA LEU A 57 8.95 -39.53 -50.09
C LEU A 57 9.27 -39.45 -48.57
N VAL A 58 10.23 -40.25 -48.13
CA VAL A 58 10.69 -40.24 -46.73
C VAL A 58 11.23 -38.86 -46.32
N ALA A 59 12.08 -38.26 -47.20
CA ALA A 59 12.61 -36.93 -46.95
C ALA A 59 11.49 -35.86 -46.85
N CYS A 60 10.50 -35.86 -47.73
CA CYS A 60 9.33 -34.96 -47.67
C CYS A 60 8.51 -35.14 -46.40
N SER A 61 8.30 -36.36 -45.96
CA SER A 61 7.53 -36.65 -44.73
C SER A 61 8.24 -36.14 -43.50
N ILE A 62 9.56 -36.29 -43.38
CA ILE A 62 10.38 -35.77 -42.30
C ILE A 62 10.40 -34.23 -42.32
N LEU A 63 10.56 -33.61 -43.47
CA LEU A 63 10.57 -32.16 -43.63
C LEU A 63 9.22 -31.54 -43.21
N SER A 64 8.09 -32.14 -43.69
CA SER A 64 6.75 -31.70 -43.34
C SER A 64 6.51 -31.74 -41.84
N SER A 65 6.94 -32.80 -41.16
CA SER A 65 6.81 -32.91 -39.68
C SER A 65 7.67 -31.86 -38.94
N ARG A 66 8.88 -31.60 -39.46
CA ARG A 66 9.77 -30.61 -38.83
C ARG A 66 9.35 -29.15 -39.07
N MET A 67 8.72 -28.83 -40.20
CA MET A 67 8.21 -27.48 -40.47
C MET A 67 7.05 -27.06 -39.62
N LEU A 68 6.18 -27.98 -39.22
CA LEU A 68 4.98 -27.66 -38.42
C LEU A 68 5.27 -27.41 -36.94
N GLY A 69 6.36 -27.98 -36.41
CA GLY A 69 6.77 -27.78 -35.01
C GLY A 69 7.00 -26.31 -34.64
N PRO A 70 7.84 -25.57 -35.34
CA PRO A 70 8.07 -24.13 -35.06
C PRO A 70 6.80 -23.29 -35.16
N ILE A 71 5.85 -23.59 -36.06
CA ILE A 71 4.58 -22.87 -36.20
C ILE A 71 3.74 -23.01 -34.92
N ALA A 72 3.67 -24.21 -34.34
CA ALA A 72 3.00 -24.44 -33.07
C ALA A 72 3.64 -23.67 -31.92
N GLN A 73 4.96 -23.54 -31.91
CA GLN A 73 5.69 -22.78 -30.90
C GLN A 73 5.43 -21.26 -30.97
N ILE A 74 5.25 -20.69 -32.16
CA ILE A 74 4.93 -19.27 -32.36
C ILE A 74 3.67 -18.86 -31.58
N SER A 75 2.64 -19.70 -31.62
CA SER A 75 1.38 -19.45 -30.88
C SER A 75 1.62 -19.35 -29.38
N GLY A 76 2.48 -20.20 -28.82
CA GLY A 76 2.86 -20.17 -27.40
C GLY A 76 3.67 -18.92 -27.04
N VAL A 77 4.57 -18.48 -27.93
CA VAL A 77 5.38 -17.27 -27.73
C VAL A 77 4.49 -16.02 -27.76
N LEU A 78 3.53 -15.94 -28.68
CA LEU A 78 2.57 -14.83 -28.75
C LEU A 78 1.75 -14.69 -27.48
N GLY A 79 1.30 -15.81 -26.88
CA GLY A 79 0.60 -15.80 -25.60
C GLY A 79 1.46 -15.25 -24.47
N ARG A 80 2.74 -15.66 -24.39
CA ARG A 80 3.70 -15.15 -23.38
C ARG A 80 4.03 -13.68 -23.60
N PHE A 81 4.15 -13.24 -24.84
CA PHE A 81 4.38 -11.85 -25.19
C PHE A 81 3.22 -10.94 -24.73
N GLN A 82 1.98 -11.39 -24.90
CA GLN A 82 0.80 -10.69 -24.40
C GLN A 82 0.83 -10.55 -22.86
N GLN A 83 1.16 -11.63 -22.14
CA GLN A 83 1.30 -11.60 -20.69
C GLN A 83 2.41 -10.64 -20.24
N ALA A 84 3.56 -10.67 -20.91
CA ALA A 84 4.66 -9.75 -20.63
C ALA A 84 4.28 -8.29 -20.89
N LYS A 85 3.51 -8.02 -21.96
CA LYS A 85 3.01 -6.68 -22.26
C LYS A 85 2.08 -6.16 -21.16
N VAL A 86 1.13 -6.98 -20.69
CA VAL A 86 0.22 -6.60 -19.60
C VAL A 86 1.00 -6.34 -18.30
N ALA A 87 1.91 -7.24 -17.95
CA ALA A 87 2.76 -7.05 -16.76
C ALA A 87 3.60 -5.77 -16.84
N LYS A 88 4.20 -5.50 -18.01
CA LYS A 88 4.94 -4.26 -18.25
C LYS A 88 4.05 -3.02 -18.07
N THR A 89 2.85 -3.02 -18.66
CA THR A 89 1.92 -1.88 -18.55
C THR A 89 1.55 -1.63 -17.07
N SER A 90 1.26 -2.69 -16.31
CA SER A 90 0.95 -2.56 -14.88
C SER A 90 2.13 -2.02 -14.07
N LEU A 91 3.35 -2.43 -14.40
CA LEU A 91 4.57 -1.88 -13.78
C LEU A 91 4.79 -0.42 -14.17
N ASP A 92 4.62 -0.08 -15.44
CA ASP A 92 4.75 1.30 -15.94
C ASP A 92 3.70 2.22 -15.27
N GLU A 93 2.48 1.74 -15.05
CA GLU A 93 1.44 2.49 -14.32
C GLU A 93 1.81 2.66 -12.84
N LEU A 94 2.39 1.65 -12.20
CA LEU A 94 2.87 1.74 -10.83
C LEU A 94 4.01 2.75 -10.71
N MET A 95 4.95 2.71 -11.65
CA MET A 95 6.12 3.62 -11.66
C MET A 95 5.76 5.08 -12.00
N LYS A 96 4.58 5.32 -12.60
CA LYS A 96 4.07 6.68 -12.87
C LYS A 96 3.38 7.31 -11.66
N LYS A 97 3.07 6.53 -10.62
CA LYS A 97 2.45 7.09 -9.42
C LYS A 97 3.40 8.08 -8.77
N PRO A 98 2.86 9.21 -8.27
CA PRO A 98 3.68 10.16 -7.53
C PRO A 98 4.33 9.48 -6.33
N VAL A 99 5.60 9.76 -6.13
CA VAL A 99 6.37 9.31 -4.97
C VAL A 99 6.42 10.44 -3.94
N ASP A 100 6.49 10.05 -2.68
CA ASP A 100 6.50 10.97 -1.55
C ASP A 100 7.71 11.95 -1.58
N GLN A 101 8.85 11.47 -2.09
CA GLN A 101 10.03 12.31 -2.34
C GLN A 101 10.46 12.18 -3.81
N ALA A 102 10.34 13.26 -4.57
CA ALA A 102 10.92 13.30 -5.90
C ALA A 102 12.46 13.26 -5.80
N PRO A 103 13.16 12.43 -6.61
CA PRO A 103 14.61 12.27 -6.52
C PRO A 103 15.42 13.57 -6.68
N ASN A 104 14.82 14.62 -7.26
CA ASN A 104 15.44 15.91 -7.54
C ASN A 104 14.74 17.07 -6.81
N ALA A 105 13.94 16.81 -5.79
CA ALA A 105 13.31 17.85 -5.01
C ALA A 105 14.38 18.56 -4.14
N HIS A 106 14.51 19.87 -4.30
CA HIS A 106 15.32 20.71 -3.41
C HIS A 106 14.54 20.96 -2.12
N LEU A 107 14.54 19.98 -1.21
CA LEU A 107 13.87 20.06 0.06
C LEU A 107 14.77 20.77 1.09
N ILE A 108 14.14 21.50 1.99
CA ILE A 108 14.80 22.23 3.06
C ILE A 108 14.90 21.32 4.28
N HIS A 109 16.11 20.99 4.70
CA HIS A 109 16.35 20.31 5.96
C HIS A 109 16.16 21.23 7.15
N ARG A 110 15.36 20.78 8.11
CA ARG A 110 15.14 21.46 9.39
C ARG A 110 15.48 20.50 10.53
N PRO A 111 16.59 20.73 11.24
CA PRO A 111 17.04 19.83 12.32
C PRO A 111 16.06 19.75 13.48
N VAL A 112 15.28 20.80 13.71
CA VAL A 112 14.23 20.87 14.75
C VAL A 112 13.06 21.68 14.21
N LEU A 113 11.83 21.19 14.42
CA LEU A 113 10.58 21.89 14.16
C LEU A 113 9.96 22.33 15.49
N ASN A 114 9.65 23.62 15.61
CA ASN A 114 9.15 24.23 16.84
C ASN A 114 7.61 24.30 16.89
N GLY A 115 6.94 24.15 15.75
CA GLY A 115 5.48 24.08 15.68
C GLY A 115 4.79 25.43 15.54
N HIS A 116 5.46 26.47 15.02
CA HIS A 116 4.78 27.70 14.65
C HIS A 116 4.11 27.56 13.28
N TYR A 117 2.78 27.54 13.22
CA TYR A 117 2.00 27.41 11.98
C TYR A 117 1.37 28.73 11.55
N GLU A 118 1.43 28.97 10.24
CA GLU A 118 0.71 30.06 9.57
C GLU A 118 -0.04 29.52 8.37
N LEU A 119 -1.37 29.64 8.37
CA LEU A 119 -2.26 29.30 7.25
C LEU A 119 -2.97 30.56 6.80
N ASN A 120 -2.90 30.88 5.51
CA ASN A 120 -3.54 32.05 4.94
C ASN A 120 -4.32 31.65 3.66
N ASN A 121 -5.62 31.97 3.62
CA ASN A 121 -6.49 31.68 2.49
C ASN A 121 -6.35 30.22 1.98
N THR A 122 -6.26 29.27 2.91
CA THR A 122 -6.01 27.85 2.61
C THR A 122 -7.34 27.18 2.28
N VAL A 123 -7.40 26.57 1.10
CA VAL A 123 -8.57 25.82 0.61
C VAL A 123 -8.15 24.39 0.28
N PHE A 124 -8.93 23.42 0.74
CA PHE A 124 -8.68 22.01 0.48
C PHE A 124 -9.89 21.29 -0.11
N LYS A 125 -9.62 20.36 -1.04
CA LYS A 125 -10.57 19.41 -1.63
C LYS A 125 -9.88 18.04 -1.72
N TYR A 126 -10.65 16.96 -1.52
CA TYR A 126 -10.11 15.59 -1.73
C TYR A 126 -10.00 15.22 -3.21
N SER A 127 -10.90 15.76 -4.05
CA SER A 127 -10.83 15.63 -5.51
C SER A 127 -10.97 17.00 -6.16
N GLU A 128 -10.30 17.21 -7.28
CA GLU A 128 -10.47 18.45 -8.09
C GLU A 128 -11.90 18.60 -8.60
N ASP A 129 -12.60 17.48 -8.83
CA ASP A 129 -13.98 17.43 -9.30
C ASP A 129 -15.03 17.76 -8.22
N ASP A 130 -14.61 17.86 -6.95
CA ASP A 130 -15.54 18.18 -5.87
C ASP A 130 -16.17 19.56 -6.08
N ALA A 131 -17.52 19.63 -6.10
CA ALA A 131 -18.26 20.87 -6.32
C ALA A 131 -18.02 21.90 -5.21
N LYS A 132 -17.70 21.45 -3.99
CA LYS A 132 -17.46 22.30 -2.83
C LYS A 132 -16.15 21.95 -2.14
N PRO A 133 -15.39 22.92 -1.65
CA PRO A 133 -14.21 22.63 -0.85
C PRO A 133 -14.60 21.94 0.46
N THR A 134 -13.78 20.99 0.88
CA THR A 134 -13.94 20.28 2.16
C THR A 134 -13.58 21.17 3.35
N LEU A 135 -12.58 22.04 3.16
CA LEU A 135 -12.12 22.95 4.21
C LEU A 135 -11.70 24.30 3.61
N ILE A 136 -12.10 25.38 4.27
CA ILE A 136 -11.69 26.75 3.95
C ILE A 136 -11.19 27.40 5.23
N ILE A 137 -9.94 27.84 5.23
CA ILE A 137 -9.31 28.51 6.36
C ILE A 137 -8.84 29.88 5.89
N PRO A 138 -9.58 30.97 6.22
CA PRO A 138 -9.17 32.33 5.85
C PRO A 138 -7.84 32.72 6.48
N LYS A 139 -7.70 32.47 7.80
CA LYS A 139 -6.47 32.69 8.54
C LYS A 139 -6.47 31.79 9.78
N LEU A 140 -5.35 31.12 10.02
CA LEU A 140 -5.07 30.39 11.26
C LEU A 140 -3.59 30.57 11.58
N GLU A 141 -3.29 30.95 12.81
CA GLU A 141 -1.93 31.05 13.31
C GLU A 141 -1.86 30.31 14.64
N ILE A 142 -0.85 29.47 14.80
CA ILE A 142 -0.62 28.65 15.98
C ILE A 142 0.81 28.95 16.46
N GLN A 143 0.93 29.37 17.70
CA GLN A 143 2.23 29.70 18.28
C GLN A 143 2.92 28.46 18.83
N THR A 144 4.25 28.50 18.84
CA THR A 144 5.06 27.44 19.46
C THR A 144 4.63 27.19 20.90
N GLY A 145 4.41 25.93 21.26
CA GLY A 145 4.00 25.50 22.59
C GLY A 145 2.52 25.74 22.92
N GLU A 146 1.75 26.25 21.98
CA GLU A 146 0.30 26.46 22.17
C GLU A 146 -0.45 25.12 22.19
N LYS A 147 -1.41 24.99 23.13
CA LYS A 147 -2.29 23.82 23.23
C LYS A 147 -3.68 24.21 22.70
N ILE A 148 -4.09 23.59 21.62
CA ILE A 148 -5.33 23.96 20.89
C ILE A 148 -6.30 22.77 20.89
N ALA A 149 -7.55 23.01 21.28
CA ALA A 149 -8.65 22.08 21.10
C ALA A 149 -9.50 22.49 19.89
N ILE A 150 -9.65 21.59 18.92
CA ILE A 150 -10.46 21.79 17.72
C ILE A 150 -11.82 21.16 17.94
N LEU A 151 -12.85 21.97 18.10
CA LEU A 151 -14.22 21.55 18.34
C LEU A 151 -15.09 21.74 17.09
N GLY A 152 -16.03 20.83 16.87
CA GLY A 152 -16.95 20.91 15.74
C GLY A 152 -17.74 19.62 15.52
N ARG A 153 -18.82 19.72 14.75
CA ARG A 153 -19.67 18.56 14.39
C ARG A 153 -18.89 17.54 13.57
N ASN A 154 -19.39 16.28 13.54
CA ASN A 154 -18.84 15.27 12.64
C ASN A 154 -18.94 15.75 11.19
N GLY A 155 -17.87 15.58 10.42
CA GLY A 155 -17.76 16.09 9.05
C GLY A 155 -17.37 17.57 8.93
N ALA A 156 -17.08 18.28 10.03
CA ALA A 156 -16.63 19.69 9.98
C ALA A 156 -15.19 19.89 9.46
N GLY A 157 -14.48 18.82 9.12
CA GLY A 157 -13.13 18.90 8.58
C GLY A 157 -12.00 18.87 9.64
N LYS A 158 -12.27 18.46 10.89
CA LYS A 158 -11.26 18.39 11.96
C LYS A 158 -10.09 17.48 11.58
N SER A 159 -10.35 16.23 11.21
CA SER A 159 -9.34 15.28 10.77
C SER A 159 -8.61 15.75 9.51
N THR A 160 -9.33 16.42 8.60
CA THR A 160 -8.74 17.01 7.38
C THR A 160 -7.75 18.13 7.74
N LEU A 161 -8.07 18.95 8.73
CA LEU A 161 -7.14 19.98 9.20
C LEU A 161 -5.87 19.34 9.79
N LEU A 162 -5.99 18.29 10.59
CA LEU A 162 -4.82 17.58 11.13
C LEU A 162 -3.96 16.96 10.02
N GLN A 163 -4.60 16.41 8.97
CA GLN A 163 -3.88 15.89 7.79
C GLN A 163 -3.15 16.98 7.01
N LEU A 164 -3.72 18.18 6.91
CA LEU A 164 -3.07 19.33 6.29
C LEU A 164 -1.89 19.83 7.12
N LEU A 165 -2.07 19.96 8.45
CA LEU A 165 -1.01 20.38 9.36
C LEU A 165 0.15 19.36 9.41
N SER A 166 -0.13 18.08 9.19
CA SER A 166 0.89 17.01 9.14
C SER A 166 1.63 16.90 7.80
N GLY A 167 1.21 17.65 6.78
CA GLY A 167 1.76 17.51 5.43
C GLY A 167 1.35 16.22 4.71
N MET A 168 0.37 15.46 5.23
CA MET A 168 -0.18 14.29 4.53
C MET A 168 -1.07 14.67 3.35
N GLN A 169 -1.61 15.87 3.37
CA GLN A 169 -2.41 16.46 2.30
C GLN A 169 -1.90 17.85 1.97
N GLU A 170 -1.99 18.21 0.70
CA GLU A 170 -1.62 19.54 0.23
C GLU A 170 -2.86 20.38 -0.07
N PRO A 171 -2.88 21.67 0.26
CA PRO A 171 -4.01 22.54 -0.07
C PRO A 171 -4.07 22.81 -1.58
N VAL A 172 -5.27 22.90 -2.13
CA VAL A 172 -5.50 23.30 -3.54
C VAL A 172 -5.20 24.77 -3.76
N GLN A 173 -5.41 25.59 -2.73
CA GLN A 173 -5.14 27.03 -2.72
C GLN A 173 -4.59 27.46 -1.37
N GLY A 174 -3.74 28.47 -1.37
CA GLY A 174 -3.02 28.95 -0.19
C GLY A 174 -1.77 28.17 0.09
N LYS A 175 -1.16 28.41 1.25
CA LYS A 175 0.07 27.73 1.71
C LYS A 175 0.01 27.53 3.21
N ILE A 176 0.61 26.45 3.65
CA ILE A 176 0.81 26.16 5.06
C ILE A 176 2.28 26.35 5.35
N LYS A 177 2.59 27.29 6.23
CA LYS A 177 3.96 27.47 6.69
C LYS A 177 4.15 26.86 8.06
N LEU A 178 5.27 26.19 8.25
CA LEU A 178 5.75 25.67 9.52
C LEU A 178 7.11 26.32 9.82
N ASP A 179 7.21 27.01 10.95
CA ASP A 179 8.40 27.77 11.35
C ASP A 179 8.91 28.73 10.24
N GLY A 180 7.96 29.40 9.57
CA GLY A 180 8.21 30.38 8.51
C GLY A 180 8.54 29.79 7.13
N VAL A 181 8.62 28.46 7.00
CA VAL A 181 8.90 27.74 5.74
C VAL A 181 7.63 27.06 5.24
N ASP A 182 7.38 27.07 3.93
CA ASP A 182 6.30 26.30 3.31
C ASP A 182 6.47 24.81 3.64
N LEU A 183 5.46 24.20 4.24
CA LEU A 183 5.48 22.80 4.70
C LEU A 183 5.83 21.83 3.56
N GLY A 184 5.35 22.09 2.36
CA GLY A 184 5.66 21.28 1.17
C GLY A 184 7.12 21.36 0.70
N LEU A 185 7.89 22.31 1.21
CA LEU A 185 9.34 22.45 0.92
C LEU A 185 10.22 21.85 2.01
N ILE A 186 9.67 21.49 3.17
CA ILE A 186 10.44 20.85 4.25
C ILE A 186 10.60 19.36 3.92
N ASP A 187 11.77 18.79 4.24
CA ASP A 187 11.99 17.36 4.07
C ASP A 187 10.94 16.57 4.89
N PRO A 188 10.14 15.71 4.26
CA PRO A 188 9.14 14.88 4.96
C PRO A 188 9.73 14.02 6.08
N THR A 189 11.01 13.67 6.00
CA THR A 189 11.72 12.95 7.07
C THR A 189 11.82 13.78 8.34
N ASP A 190 12.15 15.06 8.21
CA ASP A 190 12.23 15.99 9.34
C ASP A 190 10.84 16.24 9.94
N VAL A 191 9.83 16.44 9.07
CA VAL A 191 8.43 16.58 9.50
C VAL A 191 7.98 15.35 10.29
N ARG A 192 8.22 14.16 9.78
CA ARG A 192 7.83 12.91 10.45
C ARG A 192 8.60 12.63 11.71
N ARG A 193 9.84 13.07 11.82
CA ARG A 193 10.64 12.93 13.04
C ARG A 193 10.07 13.75 14.18
N ASP A 194 9.79 15.03 13.94
CA ASP A 194 9.42 15.97 15.00
C ASP A 194 7.89 16.08 15.20
N MET A 195 7.10 15.46 14.33
CA MET A 195 5.66 15.49 14.39
C MET A 195 5.07 14.11 14.70
N GLY A 196 4.19 14.06 15.66
CA GLY A 196 3.40 12.89 16.01
C GLY A 196 1.95 13.07 15.61
N LEU A 197 1.44 12.25 14.69
CA LEU A 197 0.03 12.24 14.29
C LEU A 197 -0.65 10.95 14.76
N LEU A 198 -1.68 11.08 15.58
CA LEU A 198 -2.58 9.99 15.92
C LEU A 198 -3.89 10.16 15.15
N ASN A 199 -4.06 9.36 14.10
CA ASN A 199 -5.27 9.32 13.30
C ASN A 199 -6.35 8.47 13.96
N GLN A 200 -7.62 8.78 13.72
CA GLN A 200 -8.77 7.99 14.17
C GLN A 200 -8.71 6.51 13.75
N ASN A 201 -8.14 6.21 12.58
CA ASN A 201 -7.98 4.86 12.02
C ASN A 201 -6.61 4.23 12.32
N ALA A 202 -5.88 4.74 13.29
CA ALA A 202 -4.61 4.12 13.69
C ALA A 202 -4.85 2.71 14.26
N HIS A 203 -3.95 1.76 13.95
CA HIS A 203 -4.05 0.38 14.41
C HIS A 203 -2.71 -0.20 14.82
N LEU A 204 -2.82 -1.24 15.64
CA LEU A 204 -1.70 -2.06 16.04
C LEU A 204 -1.43 -3.09 14.94
N PHE A 205 -0.15 -3.38 14.71
CA PHE A 205 0.29 -4.39 13.76
C PHE A 205 0.41 -5.75 14.45
N PHE A 206 0.37 -6.81 13.66
CA PHE A 206 0.73 -8.13 14.14
C PHE A 206 2.17 -8.13 14.64
N GLY A 207 2.39 -8.65 15.85
CA GLY A 207 3.70 -8.67 16.51
C GLY A 207 3.56 -8.49 18.03
N SER A 208 4.65 -8.40 18.75
CA SER A 208 4.62 -8.17 20.20
C SER A 208 4.25 -6.72 20.55
N VAL A 209 3.90 -6.46 21.81
CA VAL A 209 3.73 -5.11 22.36
C VAL A 209 5.02 -4.31 22.14
N ARG A 210 6.17 -4.90 22.46
CA ARG A 210 7.51 -4.33 22.23
C ARG A 210 7.70 -3.88 20.79
N GLU A 211 7.50 -4.79 19.84
CA GLU A 211 7.65 -4.50 18.39
C GLU A 211 6.73 -3.38 17.95
N ASN A 212 5.50 -3.35 18.45
CA ASN A 212 4.56 -2.29 18.15
C ASN A 212 4.99 -0.93 18.67
N LEU A 213 5.53 -0.86 19.89
CA LEU A 213 5.99 0.40 20.48
C LEU A 213 7.26 0.92 19.80
N THR A 214 8.21 0.03 19.51
CA THR A 214 9.52 0.39 18.94
C THR A 214 9.52 0.71 17.45
N LEU A 215 8.38 0.58 16.74
CA LEU A 215 8.29 0.90 15.31
C LEU A 215 8.84 2.29 14.92
N GLY A 216 8.63 3.29 15.76
CA GLY A 216 9.13 4.66 15.54
C GLY A 216 10.42 4.99 16.29
N SER A 217 10.88 4.11 17.19
CA SER A 217 12.07 4.27 18.03
C SER A 217 12.73 2.92 18.28
N PRO A 218 13.43 2.34 17.28
CA PRO A 218 13.97 0.98 17.35
C PRO A 218 15.04 0.77 18.44
N LEU A 219 15.65 1.85 18.92
CA LEU A 219 16.71 1.81 19.93
C LEU A 219 16.19 2.07 21.37
N ALA A 220 14.87 2.19 21.54
CA ALA A 220 14.28 2.45 22.84
C ALA A 220 14.55 1.30 23.82
N THR A 221 14.95 1.67 25.02
CA THR A 221 15.22 0.73 26.12
C THR A 221 13.92 0.26 26.77
N ASP A 222 13.95 -0.87 27.47
CA ASP A 222 12.80 -1.39 28.21
C ASP A 222 12.29 -0.38 29.26
N GLN A 223 13.20 0.39 29.87
CA GLN A 223 12.82 1.42 30.82
C GLN A 223 12.00 2.54 30.17
N GLU A 224 12.38 2.98 28.97
CA GLU A 224 11.62 3.97 28.21
C GLU A 224 10.26 3.43 27.80
N LEU A 225 10.18 2.16 27.38
CA LEU A 225 8.91 1.49 27.07
C LEU A 225 7.98 1.46 28.29
N LEU A 226 8.49 1.06 29.46
CA LEU A 226 7.70 1.03 30.70
C LEU A 226 7.27 2.44 31.13
N ASN A 227 8.13 3.43 30.99
CA ASN A 227 7.82 4.81 31.32
C ASN A 227 6.68 5.37 30.45
N VAL A 228 6.74 5.16 29.13
CA VAL A 228 5.68 5.64 28.24
C VAL A 228 4.37 4.89 28.46
N LEU A 229 4.40 3.59 28.73
CA LEU A 229 3.22 2.82 29.09
C LEU A 229 2.59 3.31 30.40
N LYS A 230 3.41 3.71 31.37
CA LYS A 230 2.93 4.31 32.62
C LYS A 230 2.24 5.65 32.36
N LEU A 231 2.85 6.50 31.52
CA LEU A 231 2.31 7.81 31.14
C LEU A 231 0.92 7.70 30.50
N THR A 232 0.71 6.70 29.64
CA THR A 232 -0.56 6.49 28.91
C THR A 232 -1.57 5.59 29.66
N GLY A 233 -1.24 5.15 30.89
CA GLY A 233 -2.09 4.23 31.64
C GLY A 233 -2.09 2.78 31.12
N ALA A 234 -1.20 2.45 30.16
CA ALA A 234 -1.15 1.12 29.55
C ALA A 234 -0.35 0.10 30.37
N LEU A 235 0.45 0.52 31.33
CA LEU A 235 1.40 -0.31 32.05
C LEU A 235 0.72 -1.51 32.74
N SER A 236 -0.38 -1.27 33.46
CA SER A 236 -1.07 -2.29 34.23
C SER A 236 -1.53 -3.46 33.38
N PHE A 237 -2.32 -3.19 32.35
CA PHE A 237 -2.88 -4.25 31.51
C PHE A 237 -1.84 -4.95 30.64
N VAL A 238 -0.69 -4.30 30.34
CA VAL A 238 0.43 -4.95 29.65
C VAL A 238 1.15 -5.91 30.60
N LEU A 239 1.43 -5.50 31.84
CA LEU A 239 2.10 -6.35 32.83
C LEU A 239 1.21 -7.49 33.36
N ASP A 240 -0.12 -7.36 33.28
CA ASP A 240 -1.06 -8.44 33.61
C ASP A 240 -1.00 -9.61 32.61
N LYS A 241 -0.41 -9.39 31.42
CA LYS A 241 -0.14 -10.46 30.46
C LYS A 241 1.09 -11.26 30.90
N LYS A 242 1.05 -12.60 30.73
CA LYS A 242 2.17 -13.47 31.15
C LYS A 242 3.51 -13.09 30.51
N GLU A 243 3.47 -12.67 29.23
CA GLU A 243 4.65 -12.29 28.47
C GLU A 243 5.00 -10.79 28.58
N GLY A 244 4.19 -9.97 29.28
CA GLY A 244 4.42 -8.53 29.44
C GLY A 244 4.61 -7.81 28.10
N LEU A 245 5.76 -7.17 27.90
CA LEU A 245 6.13 -6.48 26.66
C LEU A 245 6.20 -7.41 25.43
N ASP A 246 6.45 -8.70 25.62
CA ASP A 246 6.59 -9.67 24.55
C ASP A 246 5.26 -10.37 24.20
N HIS A 247 4.15 -9.96 24.87
CA HIS A 247 2.81 -10.45 24.55
C HIS A 247 2.44 -10.15 23.10
N GLN A 248 1.95 -11.18 22.39
CA GLN A 248 1.61 -11.10 20.97
C GLN A 248 0.29 -10.37 20.73
N ILE A 249 0.33 -9.37 19.89
CA ILE A 249 -0.82 -8.63 19.38
C ILE A 249 -1.24 -9.22 18.04
N LEU A 250 -2.51 -9.58 17.90
CA LEU A 250 -3.06 -10.00 16.61
C LEU A 250 -3.33 -8.79 15.72
N GLU A 251 -3.46 -9.01 14.41
CA GLU A 251 -3.70 -7.96 13.42
C GLU A 251 -4.89 -7.07 13.81
N GLY A 252 -4.70 -5.76 13.77
CA GLY A 252 -5.68 -4.77 14.20
C GLY A 252 -5.88 -4.67 15.71
N GLY A 253 -5.03 -5.32 16.53
CA GLY A 253 -5.11 -5.26 17.98
C GLY A 253 -6.21 -6.13 18.59
N VAL A 254 -6.62 -7.20 17.89
CA VAL A 254 -7.60 -8.17 18.42
C VAL A 254 -7.08 -8.75 19.73
N GLY A 255 -7.95 -8.77 20.76
CA GLY A 255 -7.63 -9.19 22.13
C GLY A 255 -7.43 -8.03 23.12
N PHE A 256 -7.35 -6.80 22.64
CA PHE A 256 -7.36 -5.59 23.45
C PHE A 256 -8.68 -4.81 23.29
N SER A 257 -9.14 -4.16 24.35
CA SER A 257 -10.29 -3.23 24.27
C SER A 257 -9.96 -2.02 23.41
N GLY A 258 -10.96 -1.22 23.01
CA GLY A 258 -10.77 0.02 22.26
C GLY A 258 -9.81 0.97 22.98
N GLY A 259 -10.04 1.24 24.27
CA GLY A 259 -9.19 2.09 25.10
C GLY A 259 -7.76 1.56 25.26
N GLN A 260 -7.60 0.24 25.47
CA GLN A 260 -6.28 -0.37 25.55
C GLN A 260 -5.49 -0.22 24.23
N ARG A 261 -6.15 -0.41 23.09
CA ARG A 261 -5.50 -0.17 21.79
C ARG A 261 -5.08 1.28 21.64
N GLN A 262 -5.94 2.21 22.02
CA GLN A 262 -5.66 3.64 21.94
C GLN A 262 -4.50 4.06 22.84
N ALA A 263 -4.45 3.55 24.09
CA ALA A 263 -3.33 3.77 25.01
C ALA A 263 -2.00 3.25 24.44
N LEU A 264 -1.98 2.06 23.79
CA LEU A 264 -0.78 1.53 23.14
C LEU A 264 -0.37 2.36 21.92
N LEU A 265 -1.33 2.84 21.11
CA LEU A 265 -1.05 3.71 19.97
C LEU A 265 -0.47 5.06 20.40
N LEU A 266 -1.01 5.61 21.48
CA LEU A 266 -0.49 6.85 22.08
C LEU A 266 0.91 6.62 22.66
N SER A 267 1.15 5.46 23.34
CA SER A 267 2.49 5.09 23.82
C SER A 267 3.51 5.03 22.68
N ARG A 268 3.16 4.40 21.55
CA ARG A 268 4.00 4.36 20.33
C ARG A 268 4.35 5.76 19.84
N LEU A 269 3.39 6.67 19.84
CA LEU A 269 3.57 8.04 19.40
C LEU A 269 4.49 8.81 20.32
N LEU A 270 4.22 8.76 21.64
CA LEU A 270 4.94 9.52 22.67
C LEU A 270 6.37 9.01 22.87
N LEU A 271 6.63 7.73 22.63
CA LEU A 271 7.98 7.15 22.72
C LEU A 271 8.99 7.86 21.80
N ARG A 272 8.54 8.44 20.72
CA ARG A 272 9.37 9.21 19.78
C ARG A 272 9.68 10.62 20.25
N GLN A 273 9.01 11.10 21.31
CA GLN A 273 9.15 12.46 21.86
C GLN A 273 9.00 13.56 20.79
N PRO A 274 7.93 13.55 19.99
CA PRO A 274 7.74 14.56 18.95
C PRO A 274 7.51 15.93 19.55
N ASN A 275 8.03 16.99 18.92
CA ASN A 275 7.83 18.37 19.34
C ASN A 275 6.42 18.89 19.05
N ILE A 276 5.75 18.32 18.04
CA ILE A 276 4.41 18.68 17.59
C ILE A 276 3.52 17.46 17.72
N LEU A 277 2.39 17.58 18.44
CA LEU A 277 1.40 16.52 18.59
C LEU A 277 0.10 16.92 17.91
N LEU A 278 -0.35 16.09 16.97
CA LEU A 278 -1.63 16.20 16.28
C LEU A 278 -2.47 14.97 16.64
N LEU A 279 -3.53 15.17 17.41
CA LEU A 279 -4.32 14.08 17.99
C LEU A 279 -5.77 14.15 17.49
N ASP A 280 -6.24 13.12 16.80
CA ASP A 280 -7.61 12.99 16.31
C ASP A 280 -8.39 12.06 17.23
N GLU A 281 -9.25 12.62 18.08
CA GLU A 281 -10.07 11.92 19.07
C GLU A 281 -9.25 10.96 19.96
N PRO A 282 -8.19 11.46 20.64
CA PRO A 282 -7.24 10.58 21.35
C PRO A 282 -7.85 9.82 22.53
N THR A 283 -9.01 10.23 23.02
CA THR A 283 -9.68 9.68 24.22
C THR A 283 -11.02 9.00 23.92
N ALA A 284 -11.46 8.97 22.66
CA ALA A 284 -12.81 8.49 22.26
C ALA A 284 -13.15 7.04 22.71
N ALA A 285 -12.15 6.21 22.99
CA ALA A 285 -12.33 4.82 23.42
C ALA A 285 -11.82 4.56 24.85
N ILE A 286 -11.41 5.60 25.56
CA ILE A 286 -10.86 5.55 26.93
C ILE A 286 -11.97 5.92 27.92
N ASP A 287 -11.99 5.28 29.08
CA ASP A 287 -12.93 5.59 30.16
C ASP A 287 -12.56 6.91 30.87
N ASP A 288 -13.53 7.58 31.47
CA ASP A 288 -13.40 8.91 32.09
C ASP A 288 -12.27 9.01 33.14
N VAL A 289 -11.95 7.90 33.84
CA VAL A 289 -10.90 7.87 34.87
C VAL A 289 -9.51 7.87 34.20
N SER A 290 -9.33 7.02 33.22
CA SER A 290 -8.10 6.94 32.44
C SER A 290 -7.87 8.18 31.58
N GLU A 291 -8.94 8.80 31.05
CA GLU A 291 -8.87 10.08 30.35
C GLU A 291 -8.33 11.21 31.22
N LYS A 292 -8.85 11.35 32.45
CA LYS A 292 -8.35 12.35 33.39
C LYS A 292 -6.87 12.16 33.72
N GLN A 293 -6.45 10.92 33.97
CA GLN A 293 -5.03 10.61 34.22
C GLN A 293 -4.14 10.94 33.04
N LEU A 294 -4.64 10.73 31.82
CA LEU A 294 -3.90 11.01 30.59
C LEU A 294 -3.75 12.53 30.36
N ILE A 295 -4.75 13.32 30.74
CA ILE A 295 -4.74 14.80 30.57
C ILE A 295 -3.88 15.45 31.64
N GLU A 296 -3.83 14.89 32.85
CA GLU A 296 -3.03 15.40 33.98
C GLU A 296 -1.54 15.10 33.86
N ASN A 297 -1.15 14.04 33.15
CA ASN A 297 0.24 13.63 32.91
C ASN A 297 0.83 14.33 31.66
#